data_61b5f3b8d29ae806d864f9a3d55a8ce1
#
_entry.id   61b5f3b8d29ae806d864f9a3d55a8ce1
#
_cell.length_a   1.000
_cell.length_b   1.000
_cell.length_c   1.000
_cell.angle_alpha   90.00
_cell.angle_beta   90.00
_cell.angle_gamma   90.00
#
_symmetry.space_group_name_H-M   'P 1'
#
loop_
_entity.id
_entity.type
_entity.pdbx_description
1 polymer ?
#
loop_
_entity_poly.entity_id
_entity_poly.type
_entity_poly.pdbx_seq_one_letter_code
_entity_poly.pdbx_strand_id
1 'polypeptide(L)'
;MKMDVVIAGVGGQGNIFASLVISQYAMHKKLNVLGSETIGAAQRGGSVVSHIRISEGAIYSPLISRGQADLLIGMESVEMLRHLRLLNPMGTYLLNSVKIPTVLNNMGLDEYPAEEEILRAAREYCPRGHVVEASVLARKLGNVQMTNVVMLGALAKIMPFFDYNEFKWLVNVNSPERFKKANLEGFEEGYKLVQ
;
A
#
# COMPACT_ATOMS: atom_id res chain seq x y z
N MET A 1 -7.08 -17.19 12.23
CA MET A 1 -7.07 -15.92 11.49
C MET A 1 -6.29 -16.07 10.19
N LYS A 2 -6.72 -15.41 9.10
CA LYS A 2 -6.01 -15.32 7.83
C LYS A 2 -6.22 -13.92 7.26
N MET A 3 -5.18 -13.34 6.66
CA MET A 3 -5.25 -12.06 5.94
C MET A 3 -4.23 -12.08 4.79
N ASP A 4 -4.69 -11.83 3.58
CA ASP A 4 -3.88 -11.72 2.38
C ASP A 4 -3.85 -10.25 1.92
N VAL A 5 -2.65 -9.62 1.88
CA VAL A 5 -2.44 -8.20 1.57
C VAL A 5 -1.62 -8.07 0.29
N VAL A 6 -2.07 -7.22 -0.60
CA VAL A 6 -1.34 -6.82 -1.82
C VAL A 6 -1.00 -5.33 -1.73
N ILE A 7 0.24 -4.97 -2.05
CA ILE A 7 0.66 -3.57 -2.21
C ILE A 7 1.09 -3.38 -3.67
N ALA A 8 0.44 -2.50 -4.39
CA ALA A 8 0.72 -2.18 -5.78
C ALA A 8 1.19 -0.73 -5.93
N GLY A 9 2.29 -0.52 -6.64
CA GLY A 9 2.84 0.81 -6.85
C GLY A 9 3.98 0.80 -7.85
N VAL A 10 4.71 1.90 -7.92
CA VAL A 10 5.90 2.04 -8.76
C VAL A 10 7.18 2.07 -7.93
N GLY A 11 8.29 1.68 -8.55
CA GLY A 11 9.60 1.70 -7.91
C GLY A 11 9.97 3.08 -7.35
N GLY A 12 10.35 3.12 -6.08
CA GLY A 12 10.68 4.34 -5.34
C GLY A 12 9.59 4.85 -4.40
N GLN A 13 8.37 4.27 -4.40
CA GLN A 13 7.28 4.66 -3.49
C GLN A 13 7.36 4.01 -2.09
N GLY A 14 8.33 3.12 -1.86
CA GLY A 14 8.53 2.49 -0.55
C GLY A 14 7.60 1.31 -0.26
N ASN A 15 7.14 0.59 -1.29
CA ASN A 15 6.36 -0.64 -1.14
C ASN A 15 7.06 -1.64 -0.21
N ILE A 16 8.39 -1.82 -0.37
CA ILE A 16 9.21 -2.72 0.45
C ILE A 16 9.16 -2.34 1.93
N PHE A 17 9.27 -1.04 2.24
CA PHE A 17 9.16 -0.59 3.63
C PHE A 17 7.77 -0.86 4.21
N ALA A 18 6.71 -0.59 3.44
CA ALA A 18 5.35 -0.85 3.88
C ALA A 18 5.12 -2.36 4.09
N SER A 19 5.58 -3.21 3.17
CA SER A 19 5.46 -4.67 3.30
C SER A 19 6.24 -5.20 4.51
N LEU A 20 7.43 -4.64 4.79
CA LEU A 20 8.23 -4.98 5.96
C LEU A 20 7.49 -4.67 7.27
N VAL A 21 6.96 -3.46 7.42
CA VAL A 21 6.24 -3.03 8.63
C VAL A 21 4.99 -3.89 8.87
N ILE A 22 4.21 -4.16 7.81
CA ILE A 22 3.02 -5.03 7.89
C ILE A 22 3.43 -6.46 8.31
N SER A 23 4.47 -7.00 7.70
CA SER A 23 4.97 -8.34 7.99
C SER A 23 5.48 -8.45 9.43
N GLN A 24 6.25 -7.48 9.90
CA GLN A 24 6.75 -7.46 11.29
C GLN A 24 5.62 -7.30 12.30
N TYR A 25 4.57 -6.53 11.97
CA TYR A 25 3.40 -6.43 12.82
C TYR A 25 2.73 -7.81 13.01
N ALA A 26 2.52 -8.53 11.93
CA ALA A 26 1.93 -9.86 12.01
C ALA A 26 2.83 -10.85 12.78
N MET A 27 4.14 -10.80 12.58
CA MET A 27 5.11 -11.61 13.35
C MET A 27 5.10 -11.24 14.85
N HIS A 28 4.97 -9.95 15.19
CA HIS A 28 4.82 -9.50 16.57
C HIS A 28 3.54 -10.08 17.24
N LYS A 29 2.48 -10.25 16.45
CA LYS A 29 1.25 -10.95 16.86
C LYS A 29 1.37 -12.48 16.85
N LYS A 30 2.59 -13.04 16.66
CA LYS A 30 2.88 -14.48 16.60
C LYS A 30 2.16 -15.22 15.46
N LEU A 31 1.88 -14.51 14.36
CA LEU A 31 1.32 -15.09 13.15
C LEU A 31 2.42 -15.50 12.18
N ASN A 32 2.16 -16.53 11.39
CA ASN A 32 3.01 -16.90 10.26
C ASN A 32 2.85 -15.86 9.14
N VAL A 33 3.97 -15.49 8.53
CA VAL A 33 4.01 -14.53 7.43
C VAL A 33 4.85 -15.10 6.29
N LEU A 34 4.35 -14.98 5.08
CA LEU A 34 5.10 -15.29 3.88
C LEU A 34 4.88 -14.17 2.86
N GLY A 35 5.98 -13.56 2.42
CA GLY A 35 5.95 -12.45 1.47
C GLY A 35 6.68 -12.77 0.17
N SER A 36 6.29 -12.09 -0.90
CA SER A 36 6.99 -12.07 -2.19
C SER A 36 6.85 -10.70 -2.83
N GLU A 37 7.90 -10.25 -3.50
CA GLU A 37 7.92 -8.99 -4.22
C GLU A 37 8.27 -9.24 -5.68
N THR A 38 7.45 -8.73 -6.58
CA THR A 38 7.74 -8.70 -8.00
C THR A 38 8.11 -7.28 -8.38
N ILE A 39 9.35 -7.13 -8.81
CA ILE A 39 9.92 -5.83 -9.22
C ILE A 39 10.09 -5.86 -10.73
N GLY A 40 9.52 -4.86 -11.42
CA GLY A 40 9.70 -4.70 -12.86
C GLY A 40 11.16 -4.44 -13.25
N ALA A 41 11.49 -4.63 -14.52
CA ALA A 41 12.84 -4.44 -15.05
C ALA A 41 13.39 -3.01 -14.86
N ALA A 42 12.52 -2.01 -14.78
CA ALA A 42 12.90 -0.62 -14.51
C ALA A 42 13.04 -0.39 -13.01
N GLN A 43 14.24 -0.04 -12.57
CA GLN A 43 14.56 0.20 -11.15
C GLN A 43 13.80 1.41 -10.54
N ARG A 44 13.40 2.39 -11.37
CA ARG A 44 12.57 3.54 -11.00
C ARG A 44 11.40 3.67 -11.96
N GLY A 45 10.20 3.90 -11.44
CA GLY A 45 8.99 4.06 -12.24
C GLY A 45 8.44 2.75 -12.84
N GLY A 46 9.09 1.60 -12.63
CA GLY A 46 8.55 0.29 -13.00
C GLY A 46 7.52 -0.20 -11.99
N SER A 47 6.59 -1.03 -12.45
CA SER A 47 5.59 -1.67 -11.58
C SER A 47 6.25 -2.52 -10.50
N VAL A 48 5.77 -2.36 -9.26
CA VAL A 48 6.18 -3.16 -8.10
C VAL A 48 4.93 -3.67 -7.41
N VAL A 49 4.86 -4.98 -7.21
CA VAL A 49 3.78 -5.58 -6.43
C VAL A 49 4.36 -6.44 -5.32
N SER A 50 3.87 -6.22 -4.09
CA SER A 50 4.22 -7.02 -2.92
C SER A 50 2.99 -7.85 -2.52
N HIS A 51 3.19 -9.14 -2.31
CA HIS A 51 2.22 -10.05 -1.74
C HIS A 51 2.63 -10.36 -0.31
N ILE A 52 1.72 -10.26 0.64
CA ILE A 52 1.95 -10.57 2.05
C ILE A 52 0.81 -11.45 2.52
N ARG A 53 1.13 -12.67 2.91
CA ARG A 53 0.17 -13.62 3.45
C ARG A 53 0.41 -13.80 4.94
N ILE A 54 -0.64 -13.65 5.71
CA ILE A 54 -0.63 -13.71 7.18
C ILE A 54 -1.60 -14.80 7.61
N SER A 55 -1.17 -15.72 8.48
CA SER A 55 -2.02 -16.83 8.93
C SER A 55 -1.59 -17.37 10.30
N GLU A 56 -2.54 -17.89 11.08
CA GLU A 56 -2.23 -18.76 12.23
C GLU A 56 -1.69 -20.13 11.81
N GLY A 57 -2.12 -20.61 10.64
CA GLY A 57 -1.68 -21.88 10.08
C GLY A 57 -0.50 -21.77 9.12
N ALA A 58 -0.03 -22.88 8.60
CA ALA A 58 1.04 -22.93 7.61
C ALA A 58 0.65 -22.23 6.30
N ILE A 59 1.62 -21.54 5.69
CA ILE A 59 1.48 -20.86 4.39
C ILE A 59 2.44 -21.55 3.41
N TYR A 60 1.90 -22.07 2.30
CA TYR A 60 2.67 -22.89 1.34
C TYR A 60 3.10 -22.13 0.09
N SER A 61 2.53 -20.95 -0.16
CA SER A 61 2.88 -20.10 -1.31
C SER A 61 2.75 -18.63 -0.94
N PRO A 62 3.71 -17.78 -1.30
CA PRO A 62 3.61 -16.34 -1.05
C PRO A 62 2.64 -15.64 -2.01
N LEU A 63 2.39 -16.19 -3.20
CA LEU A 63 1.55 -15.54 -4.20
C LEU A 63 0.07 -15.63 -3.84
N ILE A 64 -0.60 -14.49 -3.90
CA ILE A 64 -2.04 -14.36 -3.70
C ILE A 64 -2.72 -14.49 -5.06
N SER A 65 -3.66 -15.43 -5.18
CA SER A 65 -4.42 -15.66 -6.39
C SER A 65 -5.48 -14.58 -6.60
N ARG A 66 -6.04 -14.51 -7.81
CA ARG A 66 -7.12 -13.57 -8.16
C ARG A 66 -8.31 -13.75 -7.22
N GLY A 67 -8.86 -12.63 -6.75
CA GLY A 67 -10.01 -12.59 -5.86
C GLY A 67 -9.74 -13.06 -4.42
N GLN A 68 -8.47 -13.20 -4.00
CA GLN A 68 -8.12 -13.74 -2.69
C GLN A 68 -7.53 -12.70 -1.73
N ALA A 69 -7.09 -11.54 -2.20
CA ALA A 69 -6.59 -10.50 -1.30
C ALA A 69 -7.72 -9.90 -0.46
N ASP A 70 -7.53 -9.84 0.83
CA ASP A 70 -8.45 -9.16 1.77
C ASP A 70 -8.24 -7.64 1.74
N LEU A 71 -7.01 -7.22 1.43
CA LEU A 71 -6.59 -5.83 1.37
C LEU A 71 -5.72 -5.57 0.13
N LEU A 72 -6.05 -4.52 -0.63
CA LEU A 72 -5.22 -3.99 -1.70
C LEU A 72 -4.82 -2.54 -1.36
N ILE A 73 -3.52 -2.30 -1.22
CA ILE A 73 -2.95 -0.97 -1.02
C ILE A 73 -2.39 -0.49 -2.36
N GLY A 74 -3.03 0.52 -2.94
CA GLY A 74 -2.55 1.19 -4.14
C GLY A 74 -1.70 2.41 -3.78
N MET A 75 -0.40 2.32 -3.98
CA MET A 75 0.51 3.46 -3.82
C MET A 75 0.41 4.43 -5.00
N GLU A 76 -0.12 3.95 -6.14
CA GLU A 76 -0.33 4.69 -7.39
C GLU A 76 -1.60 4.20 -8.07
N SER A 77 -2.31 5.11 -8.74
CA SER A 77 -3.68 4.86 -9.19
C SER A 77 -3.78 3.77 -10.27
N VAL A 78 -2.95 3.81 -11.30
CA VAL A 78 -2.98 2.80 -12.39
C VAL A 78 -2.41 1.48 -11.91
N GLU A 79 -1.41 1.48 -11.05
CA GLU A 79 -0.87 0.24 -10.49
C GLU A 79 -1.90 -0.48 -9.61
N MET A 80 -2.70 0.26 -8.83
CA MET A 80 -3.84 -0.33 -8.13
C MET A 80 -4.82 -0.97 -9.11
N LEU A 81 -5.20 -0.27 -10.17
CA LEU A 81 -6.15 -0.77 -11.16
C LEU A 81 -5.64 -2.04 -11.87
N ARG A 82 -4.35 -2.11 -12.21
CA ARG A 82 -3.70 -3.29 -12.80
C ARG A 82 -3.82 -4.53 -11.92
N HIS A 83 -3.76 -4.33 -10.61
CA HIS A 83 -3.79 -5.41 -9.61
C HIS A 83 -5.15 -5.58 -8.93
N LEU A 84 -6.17 -4.80 -9.33
CA LEU A 84 -7.50 -4.83 -8.72
C LEU A 84 -8.12 -6.24 -8.70
N ARG A 85 -7.85 -7.04 -9.73
CA ARG A 85 -8.36 -8.43 -9.83
C ARG A 85 -7.79 -9.39 -8.78
N LEU A 86 -6.73 -9.00 -8.05
CA LEU A 86 -6.23 -9.80 -6.92
C LEU A 86 -7.11 -9.60 -5.68
N LEU A 87 -7.75 -8.43 -5.55
CA LEU A 87 -8.63 -8.11 -4.44
C LEU A 87 -9.89 -8.99 -4.48
N ASN A 88 -10.30 -9.46 -3.32
CA ASN A 88 -11.63 -10.03 -3.13
C ASN A 88 -12.67 -8.91 -3.27
N PRO A 89 -13.76 -9.08 -4.03
CA PRO A 89 -14.81 -8.07 -4.12
C PRO A 89 -15.42 -7.66 -2.77
N MET A 90 -15.34 -8.54 -1.77
CA MET A 90 -15.71 -8.25 -0.38
C MET A 90 -14.54 -7.76 0.48
N GLY A 91 -13.38 -7.56 -0.10
CA GLY A 91 -12.18 -7.02 0.55
C GLY A 91 -12.25 -5.52 0.78
N THR A 92 -11.11 -4.92 1.04
CA THR A 92 -10.96 -3.46 1.21
C THR A 92 -9.80 -2.97 0.36
N TYR A 93 -9.94 -1.81 -0.28
CA TYR A 93 -8.78 -1.15 -0.86
C TYR A 93 -8.50 0.19 -0.19
N LEU A 94 -7.20 0.55 -0.14
CA LEU A 94 -6.70 1.86 0.25
C LEU A 94 -5.87 2.42 -0.91
N LEU A 95 -6.32 3.49 -1.53
CA LEU A 95 -5.69 4.11 -2.68
C LEU A 95 -5.09 5.46 -2.31
N ASN A 96 -3.80 5.64 -2.60
CA ASN A 96 -3.19 6.96 -2.72
C ASN A 96 -3.51 7.53 -4.11
N SER A 97 -4.31 8.58 -4.15
CA SER A 97 -4.69 9.29 -5.38
C SER A 97 -3.51 10.09 -5.92
N VAL A 98 -2.59 9.40 -6.58
CA VAL A 98 -1.44 10.01 -7.26
C VAL A 98 -1.28 9.43 -8.65
N LYS A 99 -0.99 10.30 -9.60
CA LYS A 99 -0.70 9.98 -10.99
C LYS A 99 0.81 10.00 -11.22
N ILE A 100 1.37 8.87 -11.63
CA ILE A 100 2.78 8.76 -12.05
C ILE A 100 2.81 8.21 -13.48
N PRO A 101 2.86 9.09 -14.51
CA PRO A 101 2.85 8.67 -15.90
C PRO A 101 4.07 7.77 -16.21
N THR A 102 3.83 6.75 -17.01
CA THR A 102 4.89 5.88 -17.53
C THR A 102 5.70 6.60 -18.60
N VAL A 103 6.80 5.98 -19.03
CA VAL A 103 7.58 6.47 -20.17
C VAL A 103 6.72 6.56 -21.43
N LEU A 104 5.84 5.57 -21.67
CA LEU A 104 4.95 5.56 -22.83
C LEU A 104 3.94 6.70 -22.79
N ASN A 105 3.37 6.99 -21.61
CA ASN A 105 2.49 8.16 -21.46
C ASN A 105 3.22 9.47 -21.74
N ASN A 106 4.47 9.62 -21.24
CA ASN A 106 5.27 10.82 -21.46
C ASN A 106 5.69 11.00 -22.93
N MET A 107 5.79 9.91 -23.68
CA MET A 107 6.05 9.92 -25.12
C MET A 107 4.78 10.10 -25.97
N GLY A 108 3.60 10.14 -25.37
CA GLY A 108 2.33 10.23 -26.08
C GLY A 108 1.95 8.94 -26.83
N LEU A 109 2.56 7.80 -26.48
CA LEU A 109 2.29 6.49 -27.08
C LEU A 109 1.22 5.69 -26.32
N ASP A 110 0.82 6.18 -25.16
CA ASP A 110 -0.24 5.61 -24.33
C ASP A 110 -0.91 6.73 -23.54
N GLU A 111 -2.19 6.56 -23.20
CA GLU A 111 -2.95 7.52 -22.40
C GLU A 111 -3.05 7.05 -20.95
N TYR A 112 -2.83 7.97 -20.02
CA TYR A 112 -3.09 7.70 -18.62
C TYR A 112 -4.60 7.89 -18.38
N PRO A 113 -5.31 6.88 -17.83
CA PRO A 113 -6.76 6.96 -17.61
C PRO A 113 -7.14 8.15 -16.73
N ALA A 114 -8.34 8.69 -16.93
CA ALA A 114 -8.88 9.71 -16.05
C ALA A 114 -9.10 9.16 -14.63
N GLU A 115 -8.90 10.00 -13.62
CA GLU A 115 -9.04 9.58 -12.22
C GLU A 115 -10.46 9.05 -11.93
N GLU A 116 -11.48 9.69 -12.50
CA GLU A 116 -12.88 9.28 -12.38
C GLU A 116 -13.12 7.86 -12.92
N GLU A 117 -12.45 7.49 -14.00
CA GLU A 117 -12.54 6.15 -14.58
C GLU A 117 -11.91 5.10 -13.69
N ILE A 118 -10.73 5.41 -13.13
CA ILE A 118 -10.03 4.52 -12.18
C ILE A 118 -10.90 4.31 -10.93
N LEU A 119 -11.41 5.38 -10.37
CA LEU A 119 -12.24 5.33 -9.16
C LEU A 119 -13.57 4.62 -9.40
N ARG A 120 -14.19 4.83 -10.57
CA ARG A 120 -15.41 4.12 -10.96
C ARG A 120 -15.16 2.61 -11.05
N ALA A 121 -14.14 2.19 -11.79
CA ALA A 121 -13.78 0.79 -11.92
C ALA A 121 -13.46 0.13 -10.57
N ALA A 122 -12.76 0.85 -9.68
CA ALA A 122 -12.46 0.35 -8.34
C ALA A 122 -13.72 0.17 -7.49
N ARG A 123 -14.64 1.14 -7.49
CA ARG A 123 -15.89 1.08 -6.72
C ARG A 123 -16.87 0.03 -7.24
N GLU A 124 -16.95 -0.14 -8.57
CA GLU A 124 -17.78 -1.19 -9.20
C GLU A 124 -17.28 -2.58 -8.84
N TYR A 125 -15.95 -2.76 -8.74
CA TYR A 125 -15.35 -4.04 -8.37
C TYR A 125 -15.43 -4.32 -6.88
N CYS A 126 -15.09 -3.33 -6.04
CA CYS A 126 -15.09 -3.44 -4.58
C CYS A 126 -15.64 -2.16 -3.95
N PRO A 127 -16.87 -2.19 -3.36
CA PRO A 127 -17.47 -0.99 -2.78
C PRO A 127 -16.77 -0.46 -1.51
N ARG A 128 -15.98 -1.29 -0.82
CA ARG A 128 -15.27 -0.93 0.39
C ARG A 128 -13.90 -0.35 0.07
N GLY A 129 -13.87 0.89 -0.35
CA GLY A 129 -12.65 1.59 -0.72
C GLY A 129 -12.45 2.91 -0.02
N HIS A 130 -11.19 3.19 0.28
CA HIS A 130 -10.74 4.45 0.84
C HIS A 130 -9.74 5.09 -0.12
N VAL A 131 -9.95 6.35 -0.43
CA VAL A 131 -9.06 7.13 -1.30
C VAL A 131 -8.47 8.27 -0.48
N VAL A 132 -7.16 8.41 -0.50
CA VAL A 132 -6.43 9.40 0.28
C VAL A 132 -5.38 10.11 -0.58
N GLU A 133 -5.09 11.35 -0.29
CA GLU A 133 -4.04 12.13 -0.94
C GLU A 133 -2.71 12.06 -0.17
N ALA A 134 -2.24 10.82 0.09
CA ALA A 134 -1.05 10.60 0.93
C ALA A 134 0.20 11.28 0.38
N SER A 135 0.40 11.29 -0.95
CA SER A 135 1.54 11.96 -1.58
C SER A 135 1.47 13.48 -1.48
N VAL A 136 0.27 14.06 -1.51
CA VAL A 136 0.07 15.51 -1.29
C VAL A 136 0.43 15.87 0.15
N LEU A 137 -0.06 15.09 1.11
CA LEU A 137 0.24 15.28 2.52
C LEU A 137 1.75 15.12 2.80
N ALA A 138 2.38 14.06 2.31
CA ALA A 138 3.81 13.81 2.46
C ALA A 138 4.65 14.98 1.90
N ARG A 139 4.25 15.55 0.77
CA ARG A 139 4.90 16.74 0.18
C ARG A 139 4.73 17.98 1.06
N LYS A 140 3.55 18.20 1.65
CA LYS A 140 3.30 19.30 2.60
C LYS A 140 4.16 19.17 3.86
N LEU A 141 4.43 17.94 4.31
CA LEU A 141 5.35 17.64 5.43
C LEU A 141 6.84 17.71 5.03
N GLY A 142 7.14 18.09 3.80
CA GLY A 142 8.50 18.34 3.32
C GLY A 142 9.21 17.15 2.65
N ASN A 143 8.63 15.96 2.61
CA ASN A 143 9.27 14.81 1.98
C ASN A 143 8.28 13.82 1.37
N VAL A 144 8.16 13.81 0.05
CA VAL A 144 7.30 12.89 -0.69
C VAL A 144 7.64 11.40 -0.46
N GLN A 145 8.86 11.07 -0.05
CA GLN A 145 9.25 9.69 0.27
C GLN A 145 8.50 9.13 1.50
N MET A 146 7.88 10.00 2.32
CA MET A 146 7.04 9.57 3.44
C MET A 146 5.65 9.09 3.02
N THR A 147 5.30 9.09 1.73
CA THR A 147 3.99 8.63 1.24
C THR A 147 3.62 7.24 1.79
N ASN A 148 4.56 6.31 1.80
CA ASN A 148 4.34 4.97 2.34
C ASN A 148 3.99 4.97 3.83
N VAL A 149 4.61 5.84 4.62
CA VAL A 149 4.35 5.96 6.06
C VAL A 149 2.99 6.62 6.32
N VAL A 150 2.64 7.64 5.54
CA VAL A 150 1.30 8.24 5.55
C VAL A 150 0.23 7.18 5.23
N MET A 151 0.48 6.34 4.23
CA MET A 151 -0.42 5.22 3.87
C MET A 151 -0.53 4.19 5.00
N LEU A 152 0.56 3.89 5.72
CA LEU A 152 0.51 3.00 6.89
C LEU A 152 -0.32 3.61 8.04
N GLY A 153 -0.26 4.93 8.23
CA GLY A 153 -1.12 5.64 9.18
C GLY A 153 -2.60 5.52 8.80
N ALA A 154 -2.94 5.78 7.54
CA ALA A 154 -4.29 5.61 7.01
C ALA A 154 -4.77 4.15 7.13
N LEU A 155 -3.89 3.19 6.86
CA LEU A 155 -4.17 1.76 7.03
C LEU A 155 -4.55 1.39 8.47
N ALA A 156 -3.81 1.90 9.46
CA ALA A 156 -4.10 1.67 10.88
C ALA A 156 -5.48 2.23 11.28
N LYS A 157 -5.99 3.24 10.58
CA LYS A 157 -7.33 3.80 10.83
C LYS A 157 -8.44 2.92 10.27
N ILE A 158 -8.28 2.39 9.04
CA ILE A 158 -9.34 1.66 8.34
C ILE A 158 -9.39 0.16 8.67
N MET A 159 -8.28 -0.39 9.15
CA MET A 159 -8.15 -1.83 9.43
C MET A 159 -7.91 -2.07 10.92
N PRO A 160 -8.95 -2.46 11.70
CA PRO A 160 -8.83 -2.69 13.14
C PRO A 160 -7.81 -3.76 13.56
N PHE A 161 -7.36 -4.57 12.61
CA PHE A 161 -6.28 -5.52 12.84
C PHE A 161 -4.97 -4.84 13.25
N PHE A 162 -4.69 -3.64 12.71
CA PHE A 162 -3.47 -2.90 12.98
C PHE A 162 -3.67 -1.93 14.15
N ASP A 163 -3.25 -2.34 15.36
CA ASP A 163 -3.26 -1.44 16.53
C ASP A 163 -2.38 -0.22 16.26
N TYR A 164 -2.94 0.96 16.52
CA TYR A 164 -2.29 2.24 16.24
C TYR A 164 -0.91 2.38 16.91
N ASN A 165 -0.83 2.06 18.20
CA ASN A 165 0.39 2.29 18.98
C ASN A 165 1.50 1.30 18.59
N GLU A 166 1.15 0.02 18.42
CA GLU A 166 2.10 -1.00 18.02
C GLU A 166 2.60 -0.76 16.58
N PHE A 167 1.68 -0.38 15.67
CA PHE A 167 2.03 -0.11 14.29
C PHE A 167 2.92 1.13 14.16
N LYS A 168 2.60 2.19 14.92
CA LYS A 168 3.43 3.39 15.04
C LYS A 168 4.83 3.08 15.60
N TRP A 169 4.90 2.23 16.63
CA TRP A 169 6.18 1.77 17.18
C TRP A 169 7.00 1.04 16.12
N LEU A 170 6.40 0.14 15.34
CA LEU A 170 7.09 -0.55 14.25
C LEU A 170 7.58 0.39 13.15
N VAL A 171 6.82 1.40 12.79
CA VAL A 171 7.29 2.47 11.89
C VAL A 171 8.52 3.14 12.47
N ASN A 172 8.52 3.48 13.77
CA ASN A 172 9.65 4.13 14.44
C ASN A 172 10.91 3.27 14.42
N VAL A 173 10.81 1.99 14.84
CA VAL A 173 12.00 1.12 14.95
C VAL A 173 12.60 0.76 13.60
N ASN A 174 11.79 0.70 12.54
CA ASN A 174 12.25 0.42 11.18
C ASN A 174 12.70 1.66 10.41
N SER A 175 12.43 2.85 10.93
CA SER A 175 12.84 4.10 10.28
C SER A 175 14.31 4.38 10.51
N PRO A 176 15.07 4.77 9.47
CA PRO A 176 16.42 5.29 9.65
C PRO A 176 16.43 6.48 10.64
N GLU A 177 17.44 6.58 11.49
CA GLU A 177 17.50 7.56 12.60
C GLU A 177 17.15 8.97 12.15
N ARG A 178 17.77 9.41 11.03
CA ARG A 178 17.55 10.76 10.46
C ARG A 178 16.10 11.04 10.03
N PHE A 179 15.27 10.02 9.85
CA PHE A 179 13.89 10.14 9.36
C PHE A 179 12.83 9.77 10.40
N LYS A 180 13.23 9.27 11.59
CA LYS A 180 12.29 8.80 12.61
C LYS A 180 11.21 9.83 12.94
N LYS A 181 11.63 11.06 13.28
CA LYS A 181 10.71 12.14 13.65
C LYS A 181 9.71 12.43 12.51
N ALA A 182 10.21 12.60 11.28
CA ALA A 182 9.37 12.88 10.14
C ALA A 182 8.42 11.72 9.81
N ASN A 183 8.91 10.47 9.90
CA ASN A 183 8.08 9.30 9.66
C ASN A 183 6.97 9.14 10.72
N LEU A 184 7.27 9.41 11.99
CA LEU A 184 6.23 9.39 13.04
C LEU A 184 5.15 10.45 12.79
N GLU A 185 5.55 11.67 12.43
CA GLU A 185 4.62 12.74 12.06
C GLU A 185 3.79 12.34 10.83
N GLY A 186 4.43 11.79 9.79
CA GLY A 186 3.74 11.29 8.60
C GLY A 186 2.73 10.19 8.91
N PHE A 187 3.06 9.28 9.83
CA PHE A 187 2.13 8.23 10.29
C PHE A 187 0.91 8.82 11.02
N GLU A 188 1.15 9.74 11.96
CA GLU A 188 0.08 10.39 12.73
C GLU A 188 -0.88 11.19 11.84
N GLU A 189 -0.33 11.96 10.91
CA GLU A 189 -1.14 12.73 9.97
C GLU A 189 -1.88 11.81 8.97
N GLY A 190 -1.24 10.71 8.56
CA GLY A 190 -1.87 9.68 7.74
C GLY A 190 -3.08 9.03 8.44
N TYR A 191 -2.96 8.76 9.74
CA TYR A 191 -4.06 8.22 10.55
C TYR A 191 -5.26 9.19 10.63
N LYS A 192 -5.01 10.51 10.65
CA LYS A 192 -6.06 11.55 10.67
C LYS A 192 -6.68 11.79 9.29
N LEU A 193 -6.02 11.36 8.22
CA LEU A 193 -6.45 11.63 6.83
C LEU A 193 -7.74 10.89 6.46
N VAL A 194 -8.00 9.77 7.13
CA VAL A 194 -9.23 8.98 6.95
C VAL A 194 -10.22 9.33 8.05
N GLN A 195 -11.38 9.81 7.65
CA GLN A 195 -12.51 10.12 8.55
C GLN A 195 -13.34 8.88 8.87
#